data_8eb02ba3899aa068c27176dca1cdfdf1
#
_entry.id   8eb02ba3899aa068c27176dca1cdfdf1
#
_cell.length_a   1.000
_cell.length_b   1.000
_cell.length_c   1.000
_cell.angle_alpha   90.00
_cell.angle_beta   90.00
_cell.angle_gamma   90.00
#
_symmetry.space_group_name_H-M   'P 1'
#
loop_
_entity.id
_entity.type
_entity.pdbx_description
1 polymer ?
#
loop_
_entity_poly.entity_id
_entity_poly.type
_entity_poly.pdbx_seq_one_letter_code
_entity_poly.pdbx_strand_id
1 'polypeptide(L)' 'MSQGAKELKLAVLIDADNVPYSNVKGMMEEIAKYGTPTTKRIYADWTKPNANGWKSVLLEHAITPIQQ' A
#
# COMPACT_ATOMS: atom_id res chain seq x y z
N MET A 1 -12.99 0.57 -25.50
CA MET A 1 -12.60 0.41 -25.20
C MET A 1 -12.41 -0.25 -24.71
N SER A 2 -12.41 -0.68 -24.75
CA SER A 2 -12.24 -1.20 -24.25
C SER A 2 -11.78 -1.52 -23.69
N GLN A 3 -11.59 -1.55 -23.74
CA GLN A 3 -11.10 -1.65 -23.17
C GLN A 3 -10.95 -1.87 -22.22
N GLY A 4 -11.00 -1.21 -22.13
CA GLY A 4 -11.27 -1.13 -20.71
C GLY A 4 -11.53 -2.43 -20.05
N ALA A 5 -11.90 -3.30 -20.79
CA ALA A 5 -12.14 -4.63 -20.29
C ALA A 5 -10.90 -5.26 -19.68
N LYS A 6 -9.74 -4.69 -19.95
CA LYS A 6 -8.50 -5.24 -19.43
C LYS A 6 -8.06 -4.49 -18.17
N GLU A 7 -8.84 -4.67 -17.15
CA GLU A 7 -8.47 -4.13 -15.86
C GLU A 7 -7.39 -4.98 -15.23
N LEU A 8 -6.21 -4.40 -15.03
CA LEU A 8 -5.14 -5.08 -14.33
C LEU A 8 -5.40 -5.06 -12.83
N LYS A 9 -5.31 -6.21 -12.23
CA LYS A 9 -5.40 -6.34 -10.77
C LYS A 9 -4.00 -6.51 -10.22
N LEU A 10 -3.65 -5.64 -9.28
CA LEU A 10 -2.29 -5.55 -8.76
C LEU A 10 -2.23 -5.97 -7.31
N ALA A 11 -1.16 -6.66 -6.95
CA ALA A 11 -0.84 -6.92 -5.55
C ALA A 11 0.26 -5.95 -5.14
N VAL A 12 0.02 -5.18 -4.09
CA VAL A 12 0.98 -4.21 -3.58
C VAL A 12 1.52 -4.71 -2.24
N LEU A 13 2.81 -4.99 -2.21
CA LEU A 13 3.48 -5.47 -1.01
C LEU A 13 4.53 -4.44 -0.61
N ILE A 14 4.41 -3.91 0.60
CA ILE A 14 5.25 -2.81 1.07
C ILE A 14 6.12 -3.29 2.22
N ASP A 15 7.42 -2.99 2.15
CA ASP A 15 8.33 -3.20 3.26
C ASP A 15 8.49 -1.85 3.98
N ALA A 16 7.92 -1.75 5.18
CA ALA A 16 7.90 -0.49 5.92
C ALA A 16 9.29 0.01 6.32
N ASP A 17 10.27 -0.89 6.40
CA ASP A 17 11.63 -0.48 6.73
C ASP A 17 12.29 0.31 5.59
N ASN A 18 11.81 0.12 4.38
CA ASN A 18 12.42 0.72 3.19
C ASN A 18 11.60 1.85 2.57
N VAL A 19 10.37 2.05 3.04
CA VAL A 19 9.48 3.06 2.46
C VAL A 19 8.94 3.97 3.55
N PRO A 20 9.24 5.27 3.51
CA PRO A 20 8.63 6.21 4.46
C PRO A 20 7.12 6.29 4.26
N TYR A 21 6.36 6.35 5.37
CA TYR A 21 4.90 6.40 5.26
C TYR A 21 4.41 7.67 4.53
N SER A 22 5.19 8.73 4.54
CA SER A 22 4.84 9.95 3.83
C SER A 22 4.84 9.79 2.31
N ASN A 23 5.48 8.73 1.80
CA ASN A 23 5.54 8.48 0.36
C ASN A 23 4.40 7.60 -0.15
N VAL A 24 3.61 7.00 0.75
CA VAL A 24 2.63 5.99 0.36
C VAL A 24 1.52 6.59 -0.51
N LYS A 25 1.06 7.79 -0.18
CA LYS A 25 0.01 8.42 -0.97
C LYS A 25 0.44 8.58 -2.43
N GLY A 26 1.65 9.10 -2.64
CA GLY A 26 2.17 9.27 -4.01
C GLY A 26 2.36 7.94 -4.72
N MET A 27 2.84 6.91 -3.98
CA MET A 27 2.99 5.58 -4.53
C MET A 27 1.65 5.00 -4.98
N MET A 28 0.62 5.11 -4.14
CA MET A 28 -0.69 4.57 -4.48
C MET A 28 -1.32 5.29 -5.65
N GLU A 29 -1.12 6.61 -5.75
CA GLU A 29 -1.58 7.37 -6.90
C GLU A 29 -0.91 6.92 -8.19
N GLU A 30 0.39 6.64 -8.11
CA GLU A 30 1.14 6.18 -9.27
C GLU A 30 0.70 4.77 -9.67
N ILE A 31 0.53 3.88 -8.71
CA ILE A 31 0.08 2.52 -8.96
C ILE A 31 -1.28 2.50 -9.64
N ALA A 32 -2.17 3.40 -9.24
CA ALA A 32 -3.51 3.46 -9.81
C ALA A 32 -3.52 3.77 -11.31
N LYS A 33 -2.44 4.32 -11.83
CA LYS A 33 -2.32 4.57 -13.27
C LYS A 33 -2.08 3.29 -14.06
N TYR A 34 -1.60 2.24 -13.40
CA TYR A 34 -1.28 0.97 -14.06
C TYR A 34 -2.36 -0.09 -13.87
N GLY A 35 -3.18 0.03 -12.85
CA GLY A 35 -4.22 -0.96 -12.61
C GLY A 35 -4.89 -0.74 -11.26
N THR A 36 -5.70 -1.70 -10.87
CA THR A 36 -6.46 -1.64 -9.62
C THR A 36 -5.73 -2.46 -8.55
N PRO A 37 -5.26 -1.84 -7.46
CA PRO A 37 -4.63 -2.59 -6.37
C PRO A 37 -5.71 -3.33 -5.57
N THR A 38 -5.79 -4.64 -5.76
CA THR A 38 -6.78 -5.48 -5.09
C THR A 38 -6.25 -6.12 -3.82
N THR A 39 -4.93 -6.24 -3.69
CA THR A 39 -4.28 -6.74 -2.50
C THR A 39 -3.24 -5.72 -2.08
N LYS A 40 -3.35 -5.23 -0.83
CA LYS A 40 -2.41 -4.25 -0.30
C LYS A 40 -1.98 -4.71 1.08
N ARG A 41 -0.70 -5.01 1.24
CA ARG A 41 -0.13 -5.49 2.50
C ARG A 41 1.15 -4.73 2.82
N ILE A 42 1.37 -4.50 4.11
CA ILE A 42 2.59 -3.87 4.56
C ILE A 42 3.22 -4.71 5.67
N TYR A 43 4.50 -4.96 5.53
CA TYR A 43 5.26 -5.80 6.44
C TYR A 43 6.14 -4.92 7.32
N ALA A 44 5.97 -5.04 8.62
CA ALA A 44 6.73 -4.25 9.60
C ALA A 44 6.69 -4.92 10.95
N ASP A 45 7.57 -4.47 11.83
CA ASP A 45 7.49 -4.85 13.24
C ASP A 45 6.61 -3.84 13.95
N TRP A 46 5.34 -4.17 14.09
CA TRP A 46 4.32 -3.29 14.65
C TRP A 46 4.46 -3.11 16.16
N THR A 47 5.39 -3.83 16.79
CA THR A 47 5.67 -3.65 18.22
C THR A 47 6.55 -2.42 18.48
N LYS A 48 7.20 -1.89 17.46
CA LYS A 48 8.08 -0.75 17.60
C LYS A 48 7.32 0.57 17.60
N PRO A 49 7.74 1.56 18.40
CA PRO A 49 7.03 2.85 18.48
C PRO A 49 6.96 3.60 17.16
N ASN A 50 7.97 3.48 16.32
CA ASN A 50 7.98 4.20 15.05
C ASN A 50 6.95 3.68 14.05
N ALA A 51 6.35 2.54 14.31
CA ALA A 51 5.27 2.02 13.47
C ALA A 51 3.99 2.82 13.61
N ASN A 52 3.85 3.63 14.65
CA ASN A 52 2.62 4.38 14.89
C ASN A 52 2.29 5.39 13.79
N GLY A 53 3.29 5.92 13.10
CA GLY A 53 3.06 6.85 12.00
C GLY A 53 2.33 6.23 10.82
N TRP A 54 2.30 4.90 10.75
CA TRP A 54 1.63 4.20 9.66
C TRP A 54 0.13 4.05 9.84
N LYS A 55 -0.40 4.23 11.05
CA LYS A 55 -1.80 3.90 11.33
C LYS A 55 -2.81 4.62 10.43
N SER A 56 -2.64 5.94 10.28
CA SER A 56 -3.56 6.70 9.45
C SER A 56 -3.45 6.31 7.97
N VAL A 57 -2.23 5.99 7.53
CA VAL A 57 -1.97 5.57 6.16
C VAL A 57 -2.64 4.23 5.87
N LEU A 58 -2.57 3.29 6.82
CA LEU A 58 -3.21 1.98 6.66
C LEU A 58 -4.71 2.12 6.49
N LEU A 59 -5.33 2.99 7.29
CA LEU A 59 -6.77 3.21 7.22
C LEU A 59 -7.16 3.93 5.92
N GLU A 60 -6.40 4.96 5.58
CA GLU A 60 -6.71 5.77 4.41
C GLU A 60 -6.66 4.96 3.12
N HIS A 61 -5.71 4.04 3.01
CA HIS A 61 -5.49 3.27 1.79
C HIS A 61 -5.95 1.82 1.88
N ALA A 62 -6.58 1.43 2.98
CA ALA A 62 -7.05 0.07 3.21
C ALA A 62 -5.93 -0.97 3.04
N ILE A 63 -4.79 -0.69 3.68
CA ILE A 63 -3.63 -1.58 3.64
C ILE A 63 -3.67 -2.50 4.85
N THR A 64 -3.47 -3.80 4.63
CA THR A 64 -3.47 -4.79 5.70
C THR A 64 -2.07 -4.90 6.32
N PRO A 65 -1.94 -4.63 7.64
CA PRO A 65 -0.64 -4.77 8.29
C PRO A 65 -0.32 -6.23 8.59
N ILE A 66 0.92 -6.63 8.31
CA ILE A 66 1.42 -7.96 8.59
C ILE A 66 2.61 -7.83 9.51
N GLN A 67 2.61 -8.58 10.62
CA GLN A 67 3.73 -8.58 11.56
C GLN A 67 4.89 -9.35 10.96
N GLN A 68 6.03 -8.71 10.97
CA GLN A 68 7.24 -9.29 10.42
C GLN A 68 8.12 -9.89 11.52
#